data_42ae8ae191edc26f7c2f23a3667b43f3
#
_entry.id   42ae8ae191edc26f7c2f23a3667b43f3
#
_cell.length_a   1.000
_cell.length_b   1.000
_cell.length_c   1.000
_cell.angle_alpha   90.00
_cell.angle_beta   90.00
_cell.angle_gamma   90.00
#
_symmetry.space_group_name_H-M   'P 1'
#
loop_
_entity.id
_entity.type
_entity.pdbx_description
1 polymer ?
#
loop_
_entity_poly.entity_id
_entity_poly.type
_entity_poly.pdbx_seq_one_letter_code
_entity_poly.pdbx_strand_id
1 'polypeptide(L)'
;MNTPKRAVVVGATNGIGKAISCRLAADGFSVVAVGRNKEGRADEIVKNLTECSLAAKKSEQDATTQHEFRPCDAFSLEQVKECAAGIVRDHSKIDALVMTQGMATIQGFTPTSEGNDEKLTLHFWSRAAFAALLLPSLRASSMPGGPVVMTILSGGVHSPYTKYKEDPELRKNYSVKNAADGAGFYSDLFFDKLAKQPSNQGINFIHSAPGFVASNWGTEMPFYLKAPVRFMQKLGGKSPSKCASFMVEPILQCASGDIGLVRPSSTAQGLFIMNEDATSGKLTKLHTEEAIESVWDTAGKVLGKAGIALDDGTCNN
;
A
#
# COMPACT_ATOMS: atom_id res chain seq x y z
N MET A 1 -21.69 -16.99 13.70
CA MET A 1 -21.68 -16.07 12.54
C MET A 1 -20.23 -15.75 12.21
N ASN A 2 -19.80 -16.00 10.97
CA ASN A 2 -18.44 -15.62 10.55
C ASN A 2 -18.35 -14.08 10.48
N THR A 3 -17.47 -13.49 11.27
CA THR A 3 -17.18 -12.05 11.18
C THR A 3 -16.57 -11.75 9.81
N PRO A 4 -17.09 -10.75 9.06
CA PRO A 4 -16.51 -10.42 7.76
C PRO A 4 -15.04 -10.03 7.91
N LYS A 5 -14.22 -10.48 6.95
CA LYS A 5 -12.81 -10.07 6.86
C LYS A 5 -12.72 -8.55 6.68
N ARG A 6 -11.67 -7.93 7.19
CA ARG A 6 -11.49 -6.47 7.12
C ARG A 6 -10.26 -6.08 6.31
N ALA A 7 -10.48 -5.16 5.38
CA ALA A 7 -9.41 -4.55 4.59
C ALA A 7 -9.30 -3.05 4.86
N VAL A 8 -8.09 -2.57 5.06
CA VAL A 8 -7.75 -1.14 5.07
C VAL A 8 -7.14 -0.79 3.72
N VAL A 9 -7.72 0.17 3.00
CA VAL A 9 -7.23 0.61 1.69
C VAL A 9 -6.84 2.08 1.77
N VAL A 10 -5.55 2.37 1.68
CA VAL A 10 -5.02 3.74 1.67
C VAL A 10 -4.92 4.25 0.23
N GLY A 11 -5.43 5.46 -0.03
CA GLY A 11 -5.61 6.00 -1.38
C GLY A 11 -6.92 5.56 -2.04
N ALA A 12 -7.93 5.21 -1.25
CA ALA A 12 -9.20 4.63 -1.69
C ALA A 12 -10.16 5.61 -2.39
N THR A 13 -9.85 6.90 -2.43
CA THR A 13 -10.79 7.93 -2.92
C THR A 13 -10.95 7.96 -4.44
N ASN A 14 -9.98 7.43 -5.19
CA ASN A 14 -9.99 7.48 -6.64
C ASN A 14 -9.13 6.37 -7.28
N GLY A 15 -9.22 6.21 -8.61
CA GLY A 15 -8.33 5.39 -9.42
C GLY A 15 -8.26 3.92 -8.99
N ILE A 16 -7.05 3.41 -8.87
CA ILE A 16 -6.77 2.00 -8.52
C ILE A 16 -7.30 1.67 -7.12
N GLY A 17 -7.05 2.54 -6.13
CA GLY A 17 -7.47 2.31 -4.75
C GLY A 17 -8.99 2.24 -4.60
N LYS A 18 -9.75 3.13 -5.30
CA LYS A 18 -11.22 3.03 -5.34
C LYS A 18 -11.68 1.70 -5.94
N ALA A 19 -11.07 1.29 -7.06
CA ALA A 19 -11.44 0.04 -7.73
C ALA A 19 -11.13 -1.20 -6.87
N ILE A 20 -9.99 -1.21 -6.16
CA ILE A 20 -9.63 -2.27 -5.20
C ILE A 20 -10.62 -2.30 -4.03
N SER A 21 -10.96 -1.15 -3.47
CA SER A 21 -11.94 -1.05 -2.38
C SER A 21 -13.30 -1.62 -2.78
N CYS A 22 -13.80 -1.26 -3.97
CA CYS A 22 -15.04 -1.81 -4.51
C CYS A 22 -14.96 -3.32 -4.75
N ARG A 23 -13.84 -3.81 -5.27
CA ARG A 23 -13.64 -5.24 -5.51
C ARG A 23 -13.61 -6.03 -4.20
N LEU A 24 -12.87 -5.58 -3.19
CA LEU A 24 -12.85 -6.21 -1.86
C LEU A 24 -14.22 -6.17 -1.18
N ALA A 25 -14.96 -5.06 -1.31
CA ALA A 25 -16.32 -4.96 -0.82
C ALA A 25 -17.25 -5.99 -1.48
N ALA A 26 -17.15 -6.15 -2.80
CA ALA A 26 -17.90 -7.14 -3.57
C ALA A 26 -17.53 -8.59 -3.20
N ASP A 27 -16.29 -8.84 -2.79
CA ASP A 27 -15.82 -10.15 -2.33
C ASP A 27 -16.04 -10.37 -0.81
N GLY A 28 -16.88 -9.53 -0.18
CA GLY A 28 -17.37 -9.73 1.20
C GLY A 28 -16.45 -9.22 2.31
N PHE A 29 -15.49 -8.34 1.99
CA PHE A 29 -14.70 -7.65 3.01
C PHE A 29 -15.43 -6.41 3.53
N SER A 30 -15.34 -6.16 4.83
CA SER A 30 -15.57 -4.83 5.40
C SER A 30 -14.36 -3.95 5.04
N VAL A 31 -14.60 -2.79 4.44
CA VAL A 31 -13.52 -1.91 3.94
C VAL A 31 -13.44 -0.64 4.75
N VAL A 32 -12.25 -0.36 5.28
CA VAL A 32 -11.84 0.95 5.81
C VAL A 32 -11.14 1.70 4.68
N ALA A 33 -11.85 2.63 4.06
CA ALA A 33 -11.31 3.47 3.00
C ALA A 33 -10.59 4.68 3.60
N VAL A 34 -9.29 4.83 3.31
CA VAL A 34 -8.46 5.92 3.85
C VAL A 34 -8.05 6.88 2.72
N GLY A 35 -8.18 8.17 2.97
CA GLY A 35 -7.75 9.18 2.01
C GLY A 35 -8.17 10.59 2.40
N ARG A 36 -7.86 11.58 1.56
CA ARG A 36 -8.24 12.97 1.81
C ARG A 36 -9.74 13.16 1.63
N ASN A 37 -10.40 13.75 2.62
CA ASN A 37 -11.81 14.10 2.53
C ASN A 37 -12.00 15.47 1.83
N LYS A 38 -11.66 15.52 0.55
CA LYS A 38 -11.94 16.71 -0.27
C LYS A 38 -13.45 16.77 -0.56
N GLU A 39 -14.05 17.94 -0.36
CA GLU A 39 -15.46 18.22 -0.74
C GLU A 39 -16.51 17.35 -0.02
N GLY A 40 -16.19 16.82 1.19
CA GLY A 40 -17.19 16.06 1.96
C GLY A 40 -17.59 14.72 1.34
N ARG A 41 -16.72 14.08 0.56
CA ARG A 41 -17.01 12.84 -0.20
C ARG A 41 -17.06 11.56 0.65
N ALA A 42 -16.91 11.65 1.96
CA ALA A 42 -16.90 10.47 2.83
C ALA A 42 -18.15 9.59 2.64
N ASP A 43 -19.33 10.21 2.67
CA ASP A 43 -20.61 9.49 2.53
C ASP A 43 -20.77 8.86 1.15
N GLU A 44 -20.33 9.55 0.09
CA GLU A 44 -20.34 9.02 -1.28
C GLU A 44 -19.47 7.78 -1.40
N ILE A 45 -18.29 7.77 -0.76
CA ILE A 45 -17.36 6.63 -0.79
C ILE A 45 -17.99 5.44 -0.06
N VAL A 46 -18.52 5.64 1.15
CA VAL A 46 -19.18 4.57 1.93
C VAL A 46 -20.40 4.02 1.20
N LYS A 47 -21.23 4.89 0.64
CA LYS A 47 -22.38 4.49 -0.19
C LYS A 47 -21.94 3.63 -1.38
N ASN A 48 -20.94 4.05 -2.10
CA ASN A 48 -20.40 3.30 -3.25
C ASN A 48 -19.90 1.90 -2.86
N LEU A 49 -19.18 1.78 -1.73
CA LEU A 49 -18.73 0.49 -1.20
C LEU A 49 -19.90 -0.42 -0.83
N THR A 50 -20.93 0.14 -0.21
CA THR A 50 -22.15 -0.58 0.15
C THR A 50 -22.87 -1.10 -1.09
N GLU A 51 -22.97 -0.27 -2.14
CA GLU A 51 -23.55 -0.68 -3.42
C GLU A 51 -22.74 -1.83 -4.07
N CYS A 52 -21.39 -1.76 -4.04
CA CYS A 52 -20.54 -2.85 -4.53
C CYS A 52 -20.79 -4.17 -3.78
N SER A 53 -20.93 -4.12 -2.45
CA SER A 53 -21.24 -5.30 -1.63
C SER A 53 -22.61 -5.87 -1.94
N LEU A 54 -23.63 -5.02 -2.04
CA LEU A 54 -25.00 -5.45 -2.28
C LEU A 54 -25.16 -6.07 -3.68
N ALA A 55 -24.52 -5.50 -4.70
CA ALA A 55 -24.57 -6.00 -6.07
C ALA A 55 -23.95 -7.41 -6.22
N ALA A 56 -23.04 -7.80 -5.33
CA ALA A 56 -22.35 -9.08 -5.36
C ALA A 56 -22.95 -10.14 -4.43
N LYS A 57 -23.88 -9.77 -3.51
CA LYS A 57 -24.52 -10.71 -2.60
C LYS A 57 -25.28 -11.80 -3.35
N LYS A 58 -24.97 -13.05 -3.03
CA LYS A 58 -25.62 -14.24 -3.63
C LYS A 58 -26.75 -14.79 -2.76
N SER A 59 -26.77 -14.46 -1.46
CA SER A 59 -27.79 -14.91 -0.53
C SER A 59 -28.00 -13.90 0.63
N GLU A 60 -29.14 -13.95 1.29
CA GLU A 60 -29.42 -13.18 2.51
C GLU A 60 -28.56 -13.62 3.71
N GLN A 61 -27.94 -14.80 3.63
CA GLN A 61 -27.10 -15.37 4.68
C GLN A 61 -25.64 -14.87 4.59
N ASP A 62 -25.28 -14.15 3.53
CA ASP A 62 -23.95 -13.55 3.40
C ASP A 62 -23.73 -12.54 4.53
N ALA A 63 -22.55 -12.62 5.18
CA ALA A 63 -22.21 -11.76 6.30
C ALA A 63 -22.40 -10.28 5.96
N THR A 64 -23.00 -9.53 6.89
CA THR A 64 -23.20 -8.09 6.68
C THR A 64 -21.87 -7.36 6.80
N THR A 65 -21.39 -6.81 5.69
CA THR A 65 -20.19 -5.98 5.64
C THR A 65 -20.49 -4.57 6.15
N GLN A 66 -19.52 -3.97 6.83
CA GLN A 66 -19.57 -2.58 7.28
C GLN A 66 -18.41 -1.81 6.66
N HIS A 67 -18.72 -0.75 5.94
CA HIS A 67 -17.73 0.08 5.32
C HIS A 67 -17.64 1.43 6.03
N GLU A 68 -16.45 2.00 6.08
CA GLU A 68 -16.23 3.31 6.66
C GLU A 68 -15.16 4.08 5.88
N PHE A 69 -15.16 5.39 6.07
CA PHE A 69 -14.14 6.27 5.54
C PHE A 69 -13.38 6.95 6.68
N ARG A 70 -12.04 6.94 6.57
CA ARG A 70 -11.15 7.64 7.50
C ARG A 70 -10.40 8.74 6.77
N PRO A 71 -10.64 10.02 7.12
CA PRO A 71 -9.89 11.12 6.55
C PRO A 71 -8.42 11.06 6.99
N CYS A 72 -7.51 11.17 6.02
CA CYS A 72 -6.08 11.21 6.28
C CYS A 72 -5.37 11.84 5.08
N ASP A 73 -4.53 12.84 5.32
CA ASP A 73 -3.57 13.30 4.34
C ASP A 73 -2.24 12.59 4.55
N ALA A 74 -1.93 11.65 3.66
CA ALA A 74 -0.72 10.83 3.74
C ALA A 74 0.57 11.61 3.41
N PHE A 75 0.52 12.91 3.14
CA PHE A 75 1.70 13.78 3.15
C PHE A 75 2.15 14.15 4.56
N SER A 76 1.30 13.99 5.59
CA SER A 76 1.62 14.20 6.99
C SER A 76 1.72 12.88 7.73
N LEU A 77 2.91 12.59 8.27
CA LEU A 77 3.14 11.41 9.11
C LEU A 77 2.38 11.48 10.43
N GLU A 78 2.14 12.70 10.94
CA GLU A 78 1.31 12.92 12.13
C GLU A 78 -0.15 12.48 11.86
N GLN A 79 -0.76 12.90 10.73
CA GLN A 79 -2.10 12.45 10.36
C GLN A 79 -2.15 10.95 10.09
N VAL A 80 -1.10 10.37 9.51
CA VAL A 80 -0.98 8.92 9.34
C VAL A 80 -1.02 8.21 10.69
N LYS A 81 -0.28 8.70 11.68
CA LYS A 81 -0.23 8.17 13.05
C LYS A 81 -1.62 8.24 13.71
N GLU A 82 -2.28 9.38 13.66
CA GLU A 82 -3.62 9.57 14.22
C GLU A 82 -4.66 8.66 13.56
N CYS A 83 -4.65 8.58 12.24
CA CYS A 83 -5.54 7.73 11.46
C CYS A 83 -5.34 6.26 11.82
N ALA A 84 -4.09 5.78 11.84
CA ALA A 84 -3.77 4.40 12.19
C ALA A 84 -4.15 4.07 13.63
N ALA A 85 -3.90 4.97 14.58
CA ALA A 85 -4.31 4.80 15.98
C ALA A 85 -5.83 4.68 16.11
N GLY A 86 -6.60 5.48 15.37
CA GLY A 86 -8.05 5.37 15.31
C GLY A 86 -8.50 4.02 14.74
N ILE A 87 -7.85 3.54 13.67
CA ILE A 87 -8.16 2.23 13.07
C ILE A 87 -7.89 1.10 14.08
N VAL A 88 -6.72 1.09 14.73
CA VAL A 88 -6.36 0.05 15.72
C VAL A 88 -7.31 0.05 16.91
N ARG A 89 -7.71 1.23 17.41
CA ARG A 89 -8.66 1.36 18.52
C ARG A 89 -10.03 0.74 18.17
N ASP A 90 -10.51 0.99 16.95
CA ASP A 90 -11.85 0.59 16.54
C ASP A 90 -11.88 -0.82 15.92
N HIS A 91 -10.72 -1.33 15.46
CA HIS A 91 -10.58 -2.62 14.81
C HIS A 91 -9.35 -3.39 15.29
N SER A 92 -9.58 -4.33 16.20
CA SER A 92 -8.52 -5.19 16.75
C SER A 92 -7.92 -6.16 15.72
N LYS A 93 -8.62 -6.45 14.61
CA LYS A 93 -8.19 -7.37 13.54
C LYS A 93 -8.31 -6.72 12.18
N ILE A 94 -7.24 -6.86 11.39
CA ILE A 94 -7.16 -6.44 9.99
C ILE A 94 -6.62 -7.62 9.19
N ASP A 95 -7.28 -7.96 8.10
CA ASP A 95 -6.93 -9.09 7.24
C ASP A 95 -6.15 -8.66 5.99
N ALA A 96 -6.32 -7.40 5.57
CA ALA A 96 -5.54 -6.83 4.46
C ALA A 96 -5.27 -5.34 4.68
N LEU A 97 -4.02 -4.92 4.42
CA LEU A 97 -3.62 -3.52 4.26
C LEU A 97 -3.15 -3.32 2.83
N VAL A 98 -3.87 -2.49 2.07
CA VAL A 98 -3.52 -2.17 0.68
C VAL A 98 -3.21 -0.69 0.56
N MET A 99 -2.01 -0.36 0.10
CA MET A 99 -1.51 1.01 0.00
C MET A 99 -1.32 1.40 -1.46
N THR A 100 -2.14 2.36 -1.91
CA THR A 100 -2.18 2.82 -3.30
C THR A 100 -1.95 4.33 -3.45
N GLN A 101 -1.76 5.03 -2.32
CA GLN A 101 -1.55 6.48 -2.34
C GLN A 101 -0.32 6.84 -3.18
N GLY A 102 -0.47 7.78 -4.09
CA GLY A 102 0.58 8.17 -5.01
C GLY A 102 0.24 9.45 -5.75
N MET A 103 1.25 10.04 -6.34
CA MET A 103 1.16 11.22 -7.19
C MET A 103 2.09 11.10 -8.40
N ALA A 104 1.71 11.75 -9.50
CA ALA A 104 2.56 11.85 -10.68
C ALA A 104 2.73 13.32 -11.05
N THR A 105 3.81 13.91 -10.56
CA THR A 105 4.19 15.31 -10.83
C THR A 105 5.64 15.38 -11.26
N ILE A 106 6.00 16.46 -11.91
CA ILE A 106 7.38 16.76 -12.34
C ILE A 106 8.08 17.79 -11.44
N GLN A 107 7.45 18.15 -10.30
CA GLN A 107 8.03 19.10 -9.35
C GLN A 107 9.35 18.58 -8.77
N GLY A 108 10.24 19.50 -8.38
CA GLY A 108 11.46 19.23 -7.66
C GLY A 108 11.20 18.79 -6.22
N PHE A 109 12.25 18.75 -5.39
CA PHE A 109 12.12 18.54 -3.95
C PHE A 109 11.13 19.55 -3.37
N THR A 110 10.06 19.05 -2.79
CA THR A 110 9.03 19.88 -2.15
C THR A 110 8.84 19.36 -0.73
N PRO A 111 9.19 20.18 0.30
CA PRO A 111 9.09 19.73 1.68
C PRO A 111 7.65 19.67 2.16
N THR A 112 7.30 18.61 2.88
CA THR A 112 6.09 18.54 3.72
C THR A 112 6.25 19.46 4.95
N SER A 113 5.19 19.61 5.74
CA SER A 113 5.26 20.32 7.03
C SER A 113 6.32 19.75 7.97
N GLU A 114 6.65 18.47 7.84
CA GLU A 114 7.67 17.76 8.61
C GLU A 114 9.06 17.81 7.95
N GLY A 115 9.19 18.52 6.83
CA GLY A 115 10.43 18.73 6.10
C GLY A 115 10.89 17.57 5.22
N ASN A 116 10.10 16.53 5.03
CA ASN A 116 10.39 15.43 4.12
C ASN A 116 9.93 15.76 2.69
N ASP A 117 10.53 15.14 1.67
CA ASP A 117 10.02 15.30 0.30
C ASP A 117 8.60 14.72 0.17
N GLU A 118 7.68 15.46 -0.47
CA GLU A 118 6.29 15.05 -0.67
C GLU A 118 6.15 13.70 -1.40
N LYS A 119 6.91 13.49 -2.51
CA LYS A 119 6.83 12.24 -3.26
C LYS A 119 7.34 11.06 -2.44
N LEU A 120 8.49 11.23 -1.79
CA LEU A 120 9.06 10.18 -0.97
C LEU A 120 8.18 9.90 0.26
N THR A 121 7.54 10.95 0.82
CA THR A 121 6.56 10.77 1.91
C THR A 121 5.35 9.97 1.44
N LEU A 122 4.75 10.35 0.34
CA LEU A 122 3.54 9.68 -0.15
C LEU A 122 3.81 8.26 -0.64
N HIS A 123 4.95 8.04 -1.32
CA HIS A 123 5.25 6.76 -1.96
C HIS A 123 5.97 5.78 -1.04
N PHE A 124 6.62 6.24 0.03
CA PHE A 124 7.36 5.37 0.94
C PHE A 124 7.13 5.65 2.42
N TRP A 125 7.46 6.84 2.96
CA TRP A 125 7.39 7.06 4.42
C TRP A 125 6.01 6.83 5.01
N SER A 126 4.95 7.31 4.35
CA SER A 126 3.58 7.08 4.80
C SER A 126 3.17 5.61 4.74
N ARG A 127 3.67 4.87 3.76
CA ARG A 127 3.40 3.42 3.62
C ARG A 127 4.11 2.63 4.71
N ALA A 128 5.37 2.94 4.96
CA ALA A 128 6.14 2.36 6.06
C ALA A 128 5.47 2.64 7.41
N ALA A 129 4.98 3.88 7.61
CA ALA A 129 4.25 4.27 8.81
C ALA A 129 2.95 3.49 8.99
N PHE A 130 2.09 3.42 7.97
CA PHE A 130 0.84 2.63 8.05
C PHE A 130 1.13 1.15 8.32
N ALA A 131 2.12 0.57 7.64
CA ALA A 131 2.49 -0.82 7.86
C ALA A 131 2.91 -1.05 9.31
N ALA A 132 3.88 -0.25 9.82
CA ALA A 132 4.38 -0.40 11.19
C ALA A 132 3.27 -0.24 12.24
N LEU A 133 2.41 0.78 12.09
CA LEU A 133 1.35 1.10 13.06
C LEU A 133 0.20 0.09 13.06
N LEU A 134 -0.07 -0.58 11.93
CA LEU A 134 -1.17 -1.54 11.81
C LEU A 134 -0.72 -3.00 12.02
N LEU A 135 0.58 -3.28 12.18
CA LEU A 135 1.09 -4.63 12.45
C LEU A 135 0.39 -5.36 13.61
N PRO A 136 0.10 -4.72 14.76
CA PRO A 136 -0.59 -5.41 15.85
C PRO A 136 -1.95 -5.98 15.43
N SER A 137 -2.75 -5.21 14.69
CA SER A 137 -4.06 -5.66 14.20
C SER A 137 -3.95 -6.68 13.06
N LEU A 138 -2.90 -6.60 12.25
CA LEU A 138 -2.59 -7.59 11.21
C LEU A 138 -2.16 -8.93 11.84
N ARG A 139 -1.29 -8.92 12.85
CA ARG A 139 -0.88 -10.12 13.61
C ARG A 139 -2.08 -10.81 14.28
N ALA A 140 -3.11 -10.06 14.65
CA ALA A 140 -4.34 -10.59 15.24
C ALA A 140 -5.33 -11.18 14.23
N SER A 141 -5.03 -11.13 12.94
CA SER A 141 -5.86 -11.72 11.89
C SER A 141 -6.01 -13.23 12.08
N SER A 142 -7.17 -13.73 11.71
CA SER A 142 -7.46 -15.17 11.65
C SER A 142 -7.74 -15.63 10.21
N MET A 143 -7.27 -14.88 9.22
CA MET A 143 -7.41 -15.24 7.80
C MET A 143 -6.65 -16.54 7.50
N PRO A 144 -7.25 -17.54 6.86
CA PRO A 144 -6.66 -18.87 6.72
C PRO A 144 -5.27 -18.91 6.11
N GLY A 145 -5.01 -18.12 5.06
CA GLY A 145 -3.69 -18.01 4.43
C GLY A 145 -2.81 -16.89 5.02
N GLY A 146 -3.23 -16.29 6.15
CA GLY A 146 -2.57 -15.14 6.78
C GLY A 146 -2.96 -13.80 6.16
N PRO A 147 -2.82 -12.70 6.92
CA PRO A 147 -3.13 -11.37 6.44
C PRO A 147 -2.14 -10.92 5.35
N VAL A 148 -2.58 -9.93 4.56
CA VAL A 148 -1.79 -9.40 3.45
C VAL A 148 -1.48 -7.91 3.67
N VAL A 149 -0.20 -7.54 3.56
CA VAL A 149 0.26 -6.16 3.45
C VAL A 149 0.75 -5.94 2.02
N MET A 150 0.04 -5.12 1.26
CA MET A 150 0.36 -4.87 -0.14
C MET A 150 0.64 -3.40 -0.39
N THR A 151 1.81 -3.11 -0.94
CA THR A 151 2.15 -1.80 -1.49
C THR A 151 2.10 -1.86 -3.03
N ILE A 152 1.25 -1.03 -3.64
CA ILE A 152 1.10 -0.96 -5.09
C ILE A 152 1.83 0.28 -5.57
N LEU A 153 2.98 0.08 -6.20
CA LEU A 153 3.86 1.16 -6.68
C LEU A 153 4.66 0.71 -7.91
N SER A 154 5.81 0.09 -7.70
CA SER A 154 6.76 -0.22 -8.77
C SER A 154 7.52 -1.54 -8.53
N GLY A 155 6.89 -2.51 -7.87
CA GLY A 155 7.50 -3.80 -7.57
C GLY A 155 8.10 -4.45 -8.81
N GLY A 156 9.41 -4.73 -8.77
CA GLY A 156 10.14 -5.36 -9.86
C GLY A 156 10.44 -4.51 -11.10
N VAL A 157 9.92 -3.25 -11.18
CA VAL A 157 10.11 -2.39 -12.36
C VAL A 157 10.93 -1.12 -12.12
N HIS A 158 11.22 -0.78 -10.86
CA HIS A 158 12.10 0.34 -10.52
C HIS A 158 13.58 -0.06 -10.64
N SER A 159 14.46 0.94 -10.74
CA SER A 159 15.91 0.76 -10.60
C SER A 159 16.34 0.94 -9.14
N PRO A 160 17.49 0.39 -8.73
CA PRO A 160 18.01 0.66 -7.39
C PRO A 160 18.42 2.13 -7.27
N TYR A 161 18.11 2.75 -6.13
CA TYR A 161 18.66 4.05 -5.78
C TYR A 161 20.04 3.89 -5.15
N THR A 162 21.09 4.13 -5.92
CA THR A 162 22.46 3.80 -5.51
C THR A 162 23.05 4.70 -4.43
N LYS A 163 22.45 5.87 -4.18
CA LYS A 163 22.91 6.84 -3.17
C LYS A 163 22.12 6.73 -1.85
N TYR A 164 21.56 5.57 -1.57
CA TYR A 164 20.73 5.35 -0.39
C TYR A 164 21.46 5.56 0.95
N LYS A 165 22.82 5.47 0.95
CA LYS A 165 23.64 5.76 2.13
C LYS A 165 24.00 7.23 2.28
N GLU A 166 24.41 7.86 1.17
CA GLU A 166 24.93 9.23 1.17
C GLU A 166 23.83 10.28 1.22
N ASP A 167 22.66 9.97 0.65
CA ASP A 167 21.54 10.90 0.53
C ASP A 167 20.17 10.17 0.56
N PRO A 168 19.87 9.48 1.66
CA PRO A 168 18.66 8.64 1.74
C PRO A 168 17.36 9.44 1.67
N GLU A 169 17.36 10.71 2.07
CA GLU A 169 16.20 11.59 2.03
C GLU A 169 16.13 12.44 0.74
N LEU A 170 17.01 12.19 -0.25
CA LEU A 170 17.07 12.92 -1.53
C LEU A 170 17.28 14.44 -1.40
N ARG A 171 17.97 14.89 -0.37
CA ARG A 171 18.19 16.33 -0.12
C ARG A 171 19.18 16.98 -1.08
N LYS A 172 20.13 16.19 -1.59
CA LYS A 172 21.22 16.68 -2.46
C LYS A 172 21.06 16.22 -3.91
N ASN A 173 20.53 15.02 -4.11
CA ASN A 173 20.48 14.37 -5.42
C ASN A 173 19.03 14.17 -5.90
N TYR A 174 18.15 15.13 -5.58
CA TYR A 174 16.76 15.03 -6.00
C TYR A 174 16.64 15.07 -7.54
N SER A 175 15.87 14.15 -8.04
CA SER A 175 15.26 14.17 -9.37
C SER A 175 13.99 13.35 -9.32
N VAL A 176 13.08 13.57 -10.26
CA VAL A 176 11.82 12.77 -10.34
C VAL A 176 12.16 11.28 -10.47
N LYS A 177 13.21 10.95 -11.24
CA LYS A 177 13.69 9.57 -11.38
C LYS A 177 14.21 9.01 -10.06
N ASN A 178 15.08 9.75 -9.36
CA ASN A 178 15.64 9.28 -8.09
C ASN A 178 14.56 9.14 -7.02
N ALA A 179 13.55 10.02 -7.00
CA ALA A 179 12.42 9.93 -6.09
C ALA A 179 11.55 8.68 -6.37
N ALA A 180 11.32 8.36 -7.64
CA ALA A 180 10.59 7.16 -8.04
C ALA A 180 11.38 5.88 -7.74
N ASP A 181 12.66 5.83 -8.13
CA ASP A 181 13.54 4.69 -7.88
C ASP A 181 13.77 4.49 -6.38
N GLY A 182 14.00 5.58 -5.63
CA GLY A 182 14.18 5.53 -4.17
C GLY A 182 12.95 4.97 -3.47
N ALA A 183 11.76 5.46 -3.81
CA ALA A 183 10.53 4.98 -3.20
C ALA A 183 10.29 3.48 -3.47
N GLY A 184 10.52 3.00 -4.70
CA GLY A 184 10.40 1.59 -5.05
C GLY A 184 11.43 0.73 -4.35
N PHE A 185 12.70 1.13 -4.43
CA PHE A 185 13.83 0.42 -3.82
C PHE A 185 13.70 0.32 -2.30
N TYR A 186 13.33 1.43 -1.63
CA TYR A 186 13.11 1.43 -0.19
C TYR A 186 11.91 0.56 0.22
N SER A 187 10.87 0.53 -0.60
CA SER A 187 9.73 -0.36 -0.36
C SER A 187 10.15 -1.83 -0.38
N ASP A 188 10.95 -2.26 -1.36
CA ASP A 188 11.46 -3.62 -1.40
C ASP A 188 12.24 -3.98 -0.12
N LEU A 189 13.19 -3.12 0.28
CA LEU A 189 14.08 -3.39 1.41
C LEU A 189 13.32 -3.35 2.74
N PHE A 190 12.48 -2.36 2.94
CA PHE A 190 11.73 -2.18 4.19
C PHE A 190 10.71 -3.30 4.43
N PHE A 191 9.92 -3.64 3.40
CA PHE A 191 8.91 -4.69 3.53
C PHE A 191 9.54 -6.09 3.59
N ASP A 192 10.70 -6.30 2.98
CA ASP A 192 11.46 -7.55 3.14
C ASP A 192 11.99 -7.70 4.58
N LYS A 193 12.51 -6.62 5.18
CA LYS A 193 12.89 -6.61 6.60
C LYS A 193 11.71 -6.97 7.51
N LEU A 194 10.55 -6.32 7.29
CA LEU A 194 9.33 -6.65 8.04
C LEU A 194 8.92 -8.12 7.88
N ALA A 195 8.97 -8.63 6.64
CA ALA A 195 8.58 -10.00 6.34
C ALA A 195 9.47 -11.04 7.04
N LYS A 196 10.76 -10.73 7.23
CA LYS A 196 11.74 -11.60 7.86
C LYS A 196 11.69 -11.58 9.41
N GLN A 197 10.98 -10.62 10.00
CA GLN A 197 10.86 -10.57 11.46
C GLN A 197 10.04 -11.75 12.00
N PRO A 198 10.51 -12.44 13.06
CA PRO A 198 9.79 -13.57 13.66
C PRO A 198 8.38 -13.24 14.12
N SER A 199 8.15 -12.02 14.63
CA SER A 199 6.83 -11.55 15.06
C SER A 199 5.83 -11.38 13.93
N ASN A 200 6.29 -11.31 12.67
CA ASN A 200 5.46 -11.15 11.47
C ASN A 200 5.28 -12.46 10.67
N GLN A 201 5.70 -13.60 11.24
CA GLN A 201 5.46 -14.89 10.62
C GLN A 201 3.96 -15.08 10.38
N GLY A 202 3.61 -15.48 9.14
CA GLY A 202 2.21 -15.62 8.73
C GLY A 202 1.64 -14.39 8.00
N ILE A 203 2.25 -13.20 8.10
CA ILE A 203 1.85 -12.04 7.29
C ILE A 203 2.50 -12.14 5.90
N ASN A 204 1.71 -11.91 4.86
CA ASN A 204 2.19 -11.92 3.47
C ASN A 204 2.47 -10.49 3.03
N PHE A 205 3.74 -10.15 2.79
CA PHE A 205 4.16 -8.83 2.32
C PHE A 205 4.34 -8.85 0.80
N ILE A 206 3.71 -7.91 0.11
CA ILE A 206 3.69 -7.83 -1.36
C ILE A 206 4.04 -6.42 -1.81
N HIS A 207 5.01 -6.29 -2.73
CA HIS A 207 5.21 -5.08 -3.48
C HIS A 207 4.87 -5.33 -4.95
N SER A 208 3.88 -4.62 -5.47
CA SER A 208 3.33 -4.84 -6.81
C SER A 208 3.51 -3.63 -7.72
N ALA A 209 3.68 -3.91 -9.01
CA ALA A 209 3.55 -2.91 -10.07
C ALA A 209 2.14 -3.02 -10.69
N PRO A 210 1.34 -1.94 -10.74
CA PRO A 210 -0.01 -1.99 -11.32
C PRO A 210 0.01 -1.99 -12.84
N GLY A 211 1.17 -1.74 -13.46
CA GLY A 211 1.31 -1.50 -14.89
C GLY A 211 0.70 -0.16 -15.33
N PHE A 212 0.46 -0.02 -16.62
CA PHE A 212 -0.11 1.20 -17.17
C PHE A 212 -1.64 1.18 -17.03
N VAL A 213 -2.16 2.00 -16.11
CA VAL A 213 -3.59 2.05 -15.78
C VAL A 213 -4.21 3.37 -16.23
N ALA A 214 -5.33 3.29 -16.93
CA ALA A 214 -6.13 4.44 -17.34
C ALA A 214 -6.92 5.01 -16.15
N SER A 215 -6.21 5.63 -15.22
CA SER A 215 -6.75 6.30 -14.03
C SER A 215 -6.60 7.82 -14.15
N ASN A 216 -6.94 8.54 -13.09
CA ASN A 216 -6.71 9.99 -13.02
C ASN A 216 -5.22 10.36 -12.79
N TRP A 217 -4.31 9.41 -12.96
CA TRP A 217 -2.87 9.63 -12.92
C TRP A 217 -2.46 10.72 -13.93
N GLY A 218 -1.63 11.65 -13.51
CA GLY A 218 -1.18 12.76 -14.35
C GLY A 218 -2.12 13.98 -14.41
N THR A 219 -3.20 14.02 -13.62
CA THR A 219 -4.05 15.23 -13.52
C THR A 219 -3.32 16.44 -12.96
N GLU A 220 -2.28 16.20 -12.18
CA GLU A 220 -1.43 17.22 -11.54
C GLU A 220 -0.25 17.64 -12.44
N MET A 221 -0.09 17.02 -13.61
CA MET A 221 0.92 17.41 -14.59
C MET A 221 0.59 18.74 -15.28
N PRO A 222 1.59 19.45 -15.81
CA PRO A 222 1.37 20.61 -16.65
C PRO A 222 0.41 20.32 -17.84
N PHE A 223 -0.36 21.30 -18.25
CA PHE A 223 -1.44 21.13 -19.25
C PHE A 223 -0.94 20.50 -20.57
N TYR A 224 0.28 20.83 -21.01
CA TYR A 224 0.88 20.31 -22.24
C TYR A 224 1.26 18.82 -22.17
N LEU A 225 1.39 18.25 -20.98
CA LEU A 225 1.62 16.81 -20.76
C LEU A 225 0.32 16.04 -20.52
N LYS A 226 -0.74 16.71 -20.05
CA LYS A 226 -2.02 16.04 -19.76
C LYS A 226 -2.65 15.40 -20.98
N ALA A 227 -2.69 16.11 -22.12
CA ALA A 227 -3.33 15.61 -23.34
C ALA A 227 -2.64 14.38 -23.91
N PRO A 228 -1.30 14.35 -24.10
CA PRO A 228 -0.57 13.13 -24.52
C PRO A 228 -0.76 11.97 -23.56
N VAL A 229 -0.65 12.20 -22.24
CA VAL A 229 -0.83 11.15 -21.24
C VAL A 229 -2.23 10.55 -21.30
N ARG A 230 -3.26 11.41 -21.39
CA ARG A 230 -4.65 10.95 -21.53
C ARG A 230 -4.89 10.15 -22.80
N PHE A 231 -4.29 10.55 -23.89
CA PHE A 231 -4.37 9.84 -25.15
C PHE A 231 -3.73 8.46 -25.05
N MET A 232 -2.52 8.35 -24.49
CA MET A 232 -1.86 7.06 -24.26
C MET A 232 -2.68 6.16 -23.31
N GLN A 233 -3.27 6.72 -22.26
CA GLN A 233 -4.13 5.97 -21.34
C GLN A 233 -5.34 5.35 -22.05
N LYS A 234 -5.93 6.07 -23.02
CA LYS A 234 -7.06 5.55 -23.82
C LYS A 234 -6.65 4.46 -24.78
N LEU A 235 -5.42 4.50 -25.32
CA LEU A 235 -4.96 3.53 -26.33
C LEU A 235 -4.47 2.22 -25.72
N GLY A 236 -3.79 2.26 -24.56
CA GLY A 236 -3.11 1.08 -24.02
C GLY A 236 -3.24 0.89 -22.51
N GLY A 237 -3.94 1.77 -21.81
CA GLY A 237 -4.12 1.64 -20.37
C GLY A 237 -5.19 0.61 -20.02
N LYS A 238 -4.86 -0.33 -19.11
CA LYS A 238 -5.89 -1.19 -18.52
C LYS A 238 -6.85 -0.37 -17.66
N SER A 239 -8.12 -0.76 -17.57
CA SER A 239 -9.07 -0.09 -16.68
C SER A 239 -8.69 -0.28 -15.20
N PRO A 240 -9.05 0.67 -14.31
CA PRO A 240 -8.85 0.48 -12.88
C PRO A 240 -9.48 -0.81 -12.33
N SER A 241 -10.64 -1.22 -12.85
CA SER A 241 -11.31 -2.46 -12.45
C SER A 241 -10.52 -3.71 -12.88
N LYS A 242 -9.95 -3.71 -14.09
CA LYS A 242 -9.09 -4.80 -14.55
C LYS A 242 -7.78 -4.85 -13.74
N CYS A 243 -7.20 -3.71 -13.41
CA CYS A 243 -6.04 -3.67 -12.51
C CYS A 243 -6.41 -4.23 -11.14
N ALA A 244 -7.54 -3.80 -10.57
CA ALA A 244 -7.99 -4.26 -9.26
C ALA A 244 -8.22 -5.79 -9.23
N SER A 245 -8.70 -6.41 -10.31
CA SER A 245 -8.88 -7.87 -10.34
C SER A 245 -7.57 -8.64 -10.15
N PHE A 246 -6.47 -8.16 -10.72
CA PHE A 246 -5.15 -8.76 -10.50
C PHE A 246 -4.57 -8.43 -9.13
N MET A 247 -4.72 -7.19 -8.67
CA MET A 247 -4.15 -6.75 -7.38
C MET A 247 -4.86 -7.39 -6.18
N VAL A 248 -6.15 -7.71 -6.29
CA VAL A 248 -6.91 -8.34 -5.20
C VAL A 248 -6.74 -9.86 -5.16
N GLU A 249 -6.33 -10.48 -6.25
CA GLU A 249 -6.20 -11.95 -6.38
C GLU A 249 -5.41 -12.60 -5.23
N PRO A 250 -4.19 -12.15 -4.86
CA PRO A 250 -3.45 -12.75 -3.75
C PRO A 250 -4.17 -12.61 -2.40
N ILE A 251 -4.94 -11.53 -2.20
CA ILE A 251 -5.73 -11.34 -0.98
C ILE A 251 -6.87 -12.36 -0.91
N LEU A 252 -7.56 -12.61 -2.03
CA LEU A 252 -8.65 -13.58 -2.09
C LEU A 252 -8.15 -15.02 -1.92
N GLN A 253 -7.00 -15.35 -2.51
CA GLN A 253 -6.37 -16.64 -2.32
C GLN A 253 -5.99 -16.87 -0.85
N CYS A 254 -5.32 -15.91 -0.20
CA CYS A 254 -5.06 -15.99 1.23
C CYS A 254 -6.36 -16.09 2.06
N ALA A 255 -7.43 -15.42 1.63
CA ALA A 255 -8.72 -15.49 2.31
C ALA A 255 -9.37 -16.89 2.22
N SER A 256 -9.08 -17.66 1.17
CA SER A 256 -9.50 -19.05 1.03
C SER A 256 -8.53 -20.08 1.61
N GLY A 257 -7.35 -19.64 2.07
CA GLY A 257 -6.30 -20.51 2.59
C GLY A 257 -5.27 -20.96 1.56
N ASP A 258 -5.39 -20.52 0.30
CA ASP A 258 -4.39 -20.75 -0.73
C ASP A 258 -3.29 -19.68 -0.65
N ILE A 259 -2.06 -20.11 -0.46
CA ILE A 259 -0.88 -19.22 -0.39
C ILE A 259 0.12 -19.45 -1.54
N GLY A 260 -0.25 -20.29 -2.52
CA GLY A 260 0.64 -20.69 -3.60
C GLY A 260 1.14 -19.52 -4.45
N LEU A 261 0.35 -18.45 -4.59
CA LEU A 261 0.76 -17.24 -5.31
C LEU A 261 1.78 -16.42 -4.51
N VAL A 262 1.53 -16.19 -3.23
CA VAL A 262 2.36 -15.31 -2.39
C VAL A 262 3.58 -16.01 -1.77
N ARG A 263 3.54 -17.34 -1.74
CA ARG A 263 4.63 -18.20 -1.23
C ARG A 263 4.84 -19.39 -2.16
N PRO A 264 5.35 -19.15 -3.37
CA PRO A 264 5.50 -20.22 -4.38
C PRO A 264 6.52 -21.31 -3.99
N SER A 265 7.40 -21.04 -3.03
CA SER A 265 8.28 -22.04 -2.43
C SER A 265 8.14 -22.00 -0.91
N SER A 266 7.83 -23.14 -0.32
CA SER A 266 7.51 -23.31 1.11
C SER A 266 8.62 -22.95 2.11
N THR A 267 9.75 -22.42 1.67
CA THR A 267 10.97 -22.36 2.49
C THR A 267 11.48 -20.95 2.83
N ALA A 268 11.00 -19.88 2.19
CA ALA A 268 11.50 -18.54 2.47
C ALA A 268 10.35 -17.57 2.75
N GLN A 269 10.24 -17.14 3.99
CA GLN A 269 9.44 -15.96 4.32
C GLN A 269 10.24 -14.73 3.89
N GLY A 270 9.62 -13.91 3.04
CA GLY A 270 10.21 -12.69 2.50
C GLY A 270 9.17 -11.90 1.74
N LEU A 271 9.61 -10.80 1.15
CA LEU A 271 8.76 -9.98 0.30
C LEU A 271 8.45 -10.69 -1.03
N PHE A 272 7.16 -10.77 -1.37
CA PHE A 272 6.73 -11.20 -2.69
C PHE A 272 6.66 -10.00 -3.66
N ILE A 273 7.40 -10.08 -4.76
CA ILE A 273 7.31 -9.09 -5.85
C ILE A 273 6.28 -9.58 -6.86
N MET A 274 5.30 -8.75 -7.16
CA MET A 274 4.19 -9.10 -8.03
C MET A 274 4.11 -8.18 -9.25
N ASN A 275 4.07 -8.78 -10.42
CA ASN A 275 3.84 -8.08 -11.69
C ASN A 275 2.38 -7.60 -11.83
N GLU A 276 2.12 -6.84 -12.88
CA GLU A 276 0.82 -6.24 -13.18
C GLU A 276 -0.32 -7.23 -13.54
N ASP A 277 0.02 -8.49 -13.75
CA ASP A 277 -0.87 -9.61 -14.09
C ASP A 277 -0.96 -10.68 -12.98
N ALA A 278 -0.55 -10.31 -11.76
CA ALA A 278 -0.46 -11.18 -10.59
C ALA A 278 0.59 -12.30 -10.68
N THR A 279 1.48 -12.28 -11.66
CA THR A 279 2.61 -13.23 -11.73
C THR A 279 3.77 -12.78 -10.83
N SER A 280 4.69 -13.71 -10.53
CA SER A 280 5.89 -13.43 -9.74
C SER A 280 6.86 -12.52 -10.48
N GLY A 281 7.27 -11.44 -9.81
CA GLY A 281 8.32 -10.52 -10.25
C GLY A 281 9.69 -10.87 -9.68
N LYS A 282 10.64 -9.96 -9.87
CA LYS A 282 12.02 -10.12 -9.39
C LYS A 282 12.42 -8.95 -8.50
N LEU A 283 13.17 -9.25 -7.45
CA LEU A 283 13.83 -8.22 -6.64
C LEU A 283 14.81 -7.40 -7.47
N THR A 284 14.92 -6.13 -7.12
CA THR A 284 15.84 -5.19 -7.73
C THR A 284 17.28 -5.56 -7.40
N LYS A 285 18.22 -5.24 -8.30
CA LYS A 285 19.66 -5.32 -8.00
C LYS A 285 19.98 -4.49 -6.75
N LEU A 286 21.02 -4.85 -6.02
CA LEU A 286 21.42 -4.25 -4.73
C LEU A 286 20.47 -4.54 -3.55
N HIS A 287 19.60 -5.52 -3.67
CA HIS A 287 18.82 -6.04 -2.53
C HIS A 287 19.76 -6.87 -1.63
N THR A 288 20.51 -6.17 -0.78
CA THR A 288 21.52 -6.76 0.13
C THR A 288 21.15 -6.47 1.58
N GLU A 289 21.61 -7.29 2.51
CA GLU A 289 21.38 -7.06 3.95
C GLU A 289 21.88 -5.67 4.39
N GLU A 290 23.02 -5.22 3.86
CA GLU A 290 23.54 -3.88 4.14
C GLU A 290 22.58 -2.78 3.69
N ALA A 291 21.96 -2.92 2.51
CA ALA A 291 20.96 -1.96 2.02
C ALA A 291 19.68 -2.03 2.85
N ILE A 292 19.25 -3.23 3.24
CA ILE A 292 18.09 -3.45 4.11
C ILE A 292 18.28 -2.71 5.44
N GLU A 293 19.40 -2.93 6.12
CA GLU A 293 19.70 -2.27 7.41
C GLU A 293 19.79 -0.74 7.25
N SER A 294 20.48 -0.25 6.23
CA SER A 294 20.61 1.20 5.98
C SER A 294 19.26 1.88 5.76
N VAL A 295 18.36 1.24 5.00
CA VAL A 295 17.02 1.81 4.76
C VAL A 295 16.14 1.68 6.01
N TRP A 296 16.25 0.59 6.75
CA TRP A 296 15.57 0.41 8.03
C TRP A 296 15.92 1.48 9.04
N ASP A 297 17.22 1.73 9.23
CA ASP A 297 17.73 2.77 10.13
C ASP A 297 17.26 4.17 9.72
N THR A 298 17.27 4.43 8.41
CA THR A 298 16.78 5.73 7.90
C THR A 298 15.27 5.86 8.12
N ALA A 299 14.50 4.82 7.88
CA ALA A 299 13.07 4.81 8.15
C ALA A 299 12.79 5.03 9.64
N GLY A 300 13.53 4.37 10.53
CA GLY A 300 13.43 4.58 11.97
C GLY A 300 13.70 6.03 12.39
N LYS A 301 14.69 6.68 11.78
CA LYS A 301 14.99 8.10 12.03
C LYS A 301 13.89 9.03 11.53
N VAL A 302 13.40 8.82 10.30
CA VAL A 302 12.35 9.69 9.72
C VAL A 302 11.03 9.51 10.46
N LEU A 303 10.59 8.26 10.67
CA LEU A 303 9.34 7.95 11.37
C LEU A 303 9.42 8.33 12.86
N GLY A 304 10.58 8.16 13.48
CA GLY A 304 10.83 8.55 14.87
C GLY A 304 10.62 10.05 15.13
N LYS A 305 10.93 10.93 14.17
CA LYS A 305 10.65 12.37 14.27
C LYS A 305 9.14 12.66 14.41
N ALA A 306 8.29 11.81 13.82
CA ALA A 306 6.83 11.87 13.97
C ALA A 306 6.31 11.05 15.17
N GLY A 307 7.21 10.52 16.01
CA GLY A 307 6.86 9.68 17.17
C GLY A 307 6.28 8.31 16.77
N ILE A 308 6.73 7.77 15.63
CA ILE A 308 6.37 6.42 15.17
C ILE A 308 7.60 5.53 15.37
N ALA A 309 7.50 4.57 16.29
CA ALA A 309 8.55 3.60 16.52
C ALA A 309 8.42 2.43 15.54
N LEU A 310 9.55 1.94 15.04
CA LEU A 310 9.62 0.66 14.35
C LEU A 310 9.82 -0.44 15.39
N ASP A 311 9.06 -1.51 15.24
CA ASP A 311 9.25 -2.75 15.99
C ASP A 311 10.45 -3.51 15.37
N ASP A 312 11.52 -3.68 16.10
CA ASP A 312 12.72 -4.41 15.68
C ASP A 312 12.58 -5.94 15.78
N GLY A 313 11.37 -6.40 16.14
CA GLY A 313 11.05 -7.83 16.26
C GLY A 313 11.63 -8.50 17.50
N THR A 314 12.25 -7.74 18.41
CA THR A 314 12.63 -8.27 19.72
C THR A 314 11.39 -8.38 20.57
N CYS A 315 10.92 -9.59 20.81
CA CYS A 315 9.86 -9.84 21.80
C CYS A 315 10.38 -9.33 23.17
N ASN A 316 9.90 -8.19 23.62
CA ASN A 316 9.96 -7.88 25.04
C ASN A 316 9.01 -8.85 25.73
N ASN A 317 9.60 -9.91 26.31
CA ASN A 317 8.94 -10.86 27.22
C ASN A 317 8.38 -10.14 28.45
#